data_4a654921b59893fd78984eae64a1e0ea
#
_entry.id   4a654921b59893fd78984eae64a1e0ea
#
_cell.length_a   1.000
_cell.length_b   1.000
_cell.length_c   1.000
_cell.angle_alpha   90.00
_cell.angle_beta   90.00
_cell.angle_gamma   90.00
#
_symmetry.space_group_name_H-M   'P 1'
#
loop_
_entity.id
_entity.type
_entity.pdbx_description
1 polymer ?
#
loop_
_entity_poly.entity_id
_entity_poly.type
_entity_poly.pdbx_seq_one_letter_code
_entity_poly.pdbx_strand_id
1 'polypeptide(L)'
;MSLPFVYPAWLKPGDLVYVVATSGALRNLEAMEKGLDIWRSRGYNIAFSQYYRSKWGYLAGTDEERRQSLAQAWGDPDCRALLCARGGYGSSRLLENWQWEKVAPKWVIGFSDVTGILWSLARIGISSVHGPVLTTLASEPPWSQRRLFDWLEKGQLEPI
;
A
#
# COMPACT_ATOMS: atom_id res chain seq x y z
N MET A 1 -2.26 -25.94 11.93
CA MET A 1 -3.27 -25.58 10.90
C MET A 1 -2.93 -24.19 10.37
N SER A 2 -2.66 -24.05 9.08
CA SER A 2 -2.55 -22.74 8.46
C SER A 2 -3.94 -22.13 8.42
N LEU A 3 -4.10 -20.92 8.95
CA LEU A 3 -5.34 -20.16 8.74
C LEU A 3 -5.53 -19.95 7.23
N PRO A 4 -6.73 -20.18 6.69
CA PRO A 4 -6.98 -19.85 5.30
C PRO A 4 -6.78 -18.35 5.10
N PHE A 5 -6.02 -17.97 4.06
CA PHE A 5 -5.85 -16.57 3.70
C PHE A 5 -7.17 -15.98 3.21
N VAL A 6 -7.50 -14.80 3.72
CA VAL A 6 -8.61 -13.99 3.25
C VAL A 6 -8.09 -13.00 2.22
N TYR A 7 -8.67 -13.03 1.03
CA TYR A 7 -8.42 -12.02 0.02
C TYR A 7 -9.32 -10.82 0.25
N PRO A 8 -8.78 -9.60 0.26
CA PRO A 8 -9.61 -8.40 0.17
C PRO A 8 -10.48 -8.44 -1.10
N ALA A 9 -11.58 -7.69 -1.10
CA ALA A 9 -12.43 -7.58 -2.29
C ALA A 9 -11.62 -7.09 -3.50
N TRP A 10 -11.88 -7.66 -4.67
CA TRP A 10 -11.26 -7.24 -5.92
C TRP A 10 -11.59 -5.78 -6.22
N LEU A 11 -10.59 -5.03 -6.66
CA LEU A 11 -10.73 -3.61 -6.93
C LEU A 11 -11.51 -3.36 -8.23
N LYS A 12 -12.21 -2.23 -8.27
CA LYS A 12 -12.93 -1.76 -9.45
C LYS A 12 -12.84 -0.24 -9.58
N PRO A 13 -13.01 0.31 -10.79
CA PRO A 13 -13.10 1.76 -10.98
C PRO A 13 -14.14 2.38 -10.02
N GLY A 14 -13.79 3.52 -9.45
CA GLY A 14 -14.57 4.22 -8.44
C GLY A 14 -14.17 3.88 -6.99
N ASP A 15 -13.43 2.79 -6.76
CA ASP A 15 -12.95 2.47 -5.43
C ASP A 15 -11.97 3.52 -4.91
N LEU A 16 -12.02 3.76 -3.59
CA LEU A 16 -11.10 4.66 -2.90
C LEU A 16 -9.82 3.91 -2.51
N VAL A 17 -8.68 4.49 -2.88
CA VAL A 17 -7.35 4.01 -2.50
C VAL A 17 -6.58 5.10 -1.77
N TYR A 18 -5.86 4.72 -0.73
CA TYR A 18 -5.09 5.67 0.09
C TYR A 18 -3.60 5.60 -0.23
N VAL A 19 -2.97 6.75 -0.32
CA VAL A 19 -1.52 6.87 -0.29
C VAL A 19 -1.05 6.90 1.16
N VAL A 20 -0.18 5.98 1.53
CA VAL A 20 0.44 5.90 2.85
C VAL A 20 1.96 5.93 2.75
N ALA A 21 2.60 6.58 3.71
CA ALA A 21 4.07 6.64 3.78
C ALA A 21 4.56 6.00 5.08
N THR A 22 4.96 4.74 5.01
CA THR A 22 5.29 3.91 6.18
C THR A 22 6.78 3.77 6.42
N SER A 23 7.61 4.27 5.50
CA SER A 23 9.05 4.05 5.47
C SER A 23 9.81 5.37 5.30
N GLY A 24 10.57 5.52 4.23
CA GLY A 24 11.35 6.73 3.95
C GLY A 24 10.50 7.93 3.52
N ALA A 25 10.99 9.13 3.81
CA ALA A 25 10.35 10.37 3.38
C ALA A 25 10.24 10.45 1.86
N LEU A 26 9.11 10.93 1.37
CA LEU A 26 8.87 11.12 -0.05
C LEU A 26 9.79 12.23 -0.59
N ARG A 27 10.67 11.86 -1.51
CA ARG A 27 11.67 12.78 -2.10
C ARG A 27 11.42 13.05 -3.57
N ASN A 28 10.91 12.06 -4.29
CA ASN A 28 10.65 12.16 -5.72
C ASN A 28 9.13 12.29 -5.97
N LEU A 29 8.66 13.53 -5.92
CA LEU A 29 7.24 13.85 -6.12
C LEU A 29 6.80 13.57 -7.55
N GLU A 30 7.68 13.80 -8.54
CA GLU A 30 7.37 13.53 -9.95
C GLU A 30 7.13 12.04 -10.20
N ALA A 31 7.99 11.18 -9.65
CA ALA A 31 7.81 9.73 -9.77
C ALA A 31 6.52 9.25 -9.08
N MET A 32 6.18 9.85 -7.93
CA MET A 32 4.92 9.55 -7.25
C MET A 32 3.72 9.98 -8.11
N GLU A 33 3.72 11.19 -8.68
CA GLU A 33 2.62 11.68 -9.52
C GLU A 33 2.42 10.78 -10.75
N LYS A 34 3.50 10.38 -11.41
CA LYS A 34 3.43 9.41 -12.52
C LYS A 34 2.78 8.08 -12.08
N GLY A 35 3.11 7.60 -10.89
CA GLY A 35 2.46 6.42 -10.32
C GLY A 35 0.98 6.63 -10.02
N LEU A 36 0.61 7.80 -9.46
CA LEU A 36 -0.77 8.16 -9.19
C LEU A 36 -1.59 8.31 -10.47
N ASP A 37 -1.01 8.85 -11.54
CA ASP A 37 -1.69 9.01 -12.83
C ASP A 37 -2.09 7.67 -13.44
N ILE A 38 -1.30 6.61 -13.22
CA ILE A 38 -1.68 5.25 -13.61
C ILE A 38 -2.94 4.81 -12.88
N TRP A 39 -3.03 5.02 -11.56
CA TRP A 39 -4.23 4.70 -10.78
C TRP A 39 -5.44 5.54 -11.18
N ARG A 40 -5.25 6.86 -11.35
CA ARG A 40 -6.32 7.78 -11.81
C ARG A 40 -6.86 7.41 -13.18
N SER A 41 -5.97 7.07 -14.12
CA SER A 41 -6.36 6.69 -15.49
C SER A 41 -7.22 5.42 -15.53
N ARG A 42 -7.14 4.60 -14.49
CA ARG A 42 -7.97 3.41 -14.30
C ARG A 42 -9.27 3.68 -13.55
N GLY A 43 -9.54 4.93 -13.19
CA GLY A 43 -10.78 5.36 -12.57
C GLY A 43 -10.82 5.27 -11.04
N TYR A 44 -9.68 5.08 -10.37
CA TYR A 44 -9.63 5.07 -8.90
C TYR A 44 -9.66 6.46 -8.30
N ASN A 45 -10.35 6.58 -7.17
CA ASN A 45 -10.32 7.77 -6.33
C ASN A 45 -9.13 7.70 -5.38
N ILE A 46 -8.34 8.76 -5.32
CA ILE A 46 -7.13 8.82 -4.50
C ILE A 46 -7.37 9.69 -3.27
N ALA A 47 -7.10 9.13 -2.10
CA ALA A 47 -6.97 9.88 -0.86
C ALA A 47 -5.54 9.83 -0.36
N PHE A 48 -5.17 10.80 0.45
CA PHE A 48 -3.85 10.87 1.06
C PHE A 48 -4.02 10.75 2.57
N SER A 49 -3.28 9.83 3.18
CA SER A 49 -3.27 9.73 4.62
C SER A 49 -2.65 10.98 5.24
N GLN A 50 -3.05 11.29 6.46
CA GLN A 50 -2.39 12.33 7.24
C GLN A 50 -0.89 12.03 7.30
N TYR A 51 -0.05 13.06 7.28
CA TYR A 51 1.42 12.93 7.34
C TYR A 51 2.12 12.22 6.17
N TYR A 52 1.45 11.85 5.07
CA TYR A 52 2.11 11.17 3.95
C TYR A 52 3.31 11.94 3.36
N ARG A 53 3.39 13.26 3.56
CA ARG A 53 4.50 14.15 3.16
C ARG A 53 5.40 14.57 4.31
N SER A 54 5.16 14.07 5.51
CA SER A 54 5.99 14.39 6.67
C SER A 54 7.42 13.91 6.47
N LYS A 55 8.33 14.57 7.15
CA LYS A 55 9.76 14.26 7.10
C LYS A 55 10.38 14.40 8.49
N TRP A 56 11.02 13.34 8.93
CA TRP A 56 11.85 13.33 10.13
C TRP A 56 13.16 12.60 9.83
N GLY A 57 14.20 13.39 9.53
CA GLY A 57 15.44 12.86 9.00
C GLY A 57 15.22 12.10 7.67
N TYR A 58 15.52 10.82 7.67
CA TYR A 58 15.30 9.93 6.53
C TYR A 58 13.84 9.46 6.39
N LEU A 59 13.10 9.42 7.51
CA LEU A 59 11.78 8.81 7.62
C LEU A 59 10.66 9.76 7.16
N ALA A 60 9.54 9.17 6.78
CA ALA A 60 8.30 9.88 6.43
C ALA A 60 7.52 10.34 7.66
N GLY A 61 8.19 11.08 8.53
CA GLY A 61 7.67 11.49 9.83
C GLY A 61 8.13 10.58 10.97
N THR A 62 7.71 10.92 12.19
CA THR A 62 7.96 10.13 13.39
C THR A 62 7.28 8.75 13.30
N ASP A 63 7.66 7.83 14.17
CA ASP A 63 6.99 6.52 14.23
C ASP A 63 5.49 6.67 14.50
N GLU A 64 5.12 7.63 15.34
CA GLU A 64 3.71 7.91 15.68
C GLU A 64 2.95 8.48 14.49
N GLU A 65 3.49 9.46 13.78
CA GLU A 65 2.87 10.03 12.58
C GLU A 65 2.64 8.96 11.50
N ARG A 66 3.60 8.07 11.30
CA ARG A 66 3.47 6.98 10.34
C ARG A 66 2.45 5.92 10.78
N ARG A 67 2.38 5.61 12.09
CA ARG A 67 1.32 4.75 12.65
C ARG A 67 -0.06 5.35 12.45
N GLN A 68 -0.22 6.64 12.74
CA GLN A 68 -1.49 7.35 12.54
C GLN A 68 -1.92 7.34 11.07
N SER A 69 -0.99 7.57 10.15
CA SER A 69 -1.25 7.47 8.70
C SER A 69 -1.75 6.09 8.29
N LEU A 70 -1.09 5.05 8.79
CA LEU A 70 -1.48 3.66 8.50
C LEU A 70 -2.83 3.32 9.12
N ALA A 71 -3.06 3.72 10.39
CA ALA A 71 -4.31 3.50 11.10
C ALA A 71 -5.50 4.21 10.43
N GLN A 72 -5.31 5.46 10.01
CA GLN A 72 -6.33 6.22 9.30
C GLN A 72 -6.79 5.49 8.03
N ALA A 73 -5.85 5.12 7.17
CA ALA A 73 -6.17 4.44 5.93
C ALA A 73 -6.77 3.05 6.15
N TRP A 74 -6.27 2.32 7.14
CA TRP A 74 -6.78 0.98 7.47
C TRP A 74 -8.18 1.05 8.07
N GLY A 75 -8.46 2.02 8.95
CA GLY A 75 -9.75 2.19 9.62
C GLY A 75 -10.86 2.80 8.76
N ASP A 76 -10.51 3.46 7.65
CA ASP A 76 -11.53 4.08 6.77
C ASP A 76 -12.38 3.01 6.09
N PRO A 77 -13.72 2.95 6.34
CA PRO A 77 -14.59 1.91 5.79
C PRO A 77 -14.71 1.97 4.25
N ASP A 78 -14.46 3.10 3.64
CA ASP A 78 -14.56 3.28 2.20
C ASP A 78 -13.25 2.93 1.47
N CYS A 79 -12.14 2.88 2.20
CA CYS A 79 -10.85 2.49 1.65
C CYS A 79 -10.83 1.03 1.20
N ARG A 80 -10.34 0.77 -0.01
CA ARG A 80 -10.18 -0.58 -0.58
C ARG A 80 -8.72 -1.02 -0.70
N ALA A 81 -7.80 -0.06 -0.84
CA ALA A 81 -6.38 -0.37 -0.93
C ALA A 81 -5.50 0.73 -0.33
N LEU A 82 -4.37 0.33 0.22
CA LEU A 82 -3.30 1.19 0.70
C LEU A 82 -2.11 1.07 -0.26
N LEU A 83 -1.78 2.18 -0.89
CA LEU A 83 -0.66 2.31 -1.81
C LEU A 83 0.53 2.89 -1.06
N CYS A 84 1.56 2.09 -0.81
CA CYS A 84 2.77 2.58 -0.17
C CYS A 84 3.50 3.55 -1.11
N ALA A 85 3.82 4.74 -0.63
CA ALA A 85 4.44 5.78 -1.44
C ALA A 85 5.83 5.38 -1.90
N ARG A 86 6.65 4.84 -0.99
CA ARG A 86 7.98 4.31 -1.24
C ARG A 86 8.41 3.34 -0.13
N GLY A 87 9.47 2.58 -0.40
CA GLY A 87 10.20 1.81 0.59
C GLY A 87 11.23 2.64 1.35
N GLY A 88 12.30 2.00 1.74
CA GLY A 88 13.42 2.62 2.45
C GLY A 88 13.74 1.93 3.76
N TYR A 89 13.38 2.51 4.89
CA TYR A 89 13.60 1.98 6.22
C TYR A 89 12.50 2.44 7.18
N GLY A 90 12.24 1.65 8.20
CA GLY A 90 11.46 2.07 9.37
C GLY A 90 10.06 1.48 9.49
N SER A 91 9.59 0.70 8.52
CA SER A 91 8.26 0.06 8.60
C SER A 91 8.17 -0.92 9.78
N SER A 92 9.22 -1.64 10.09
CA SER A 92 9.28 -2.57 11.22
C SER A 92 9.07 -1.88 12.57
N ARG A 93 9.50 -0.62 12.72
CA ARG A 93 9.30 0.20 13.92
C ARG A 93 7.81 0.47 14.19
N LEU A 94 6.99 0.50 13.13
CA LEU A 94 5.55 0.68 13.26
C LEU A 94 4.88 -0.54 13.88
N LEU A 95 5.46 -1.71 13.69
CA LEU A 95 4.90 -2.99 14.12
C LEU A 95 5.13 -3.29 15.59
N GLU A 96 5.98 -2.51 16.26
CA GLU A 96 6.17 -2.62 17.69
C GLU A 96 4.86 -2.25 18.40
N ASN A 97 4.26 -3.23 19.08
CA ASN A 97 2.94 -3.14 19.72
C ASN A 97 1.77 -2.80 18.75
N TRP A 98 1.97 -2.96 17.42
CA TRP A 98 0.91 -2.75 16.44
C TRP A 98 -0.11 -3.88 16.48
N GLN A 99 -1.37 -3.50 16.50
CA GLN A 99 -2.49 -4.44 16.33
C GLN A 99 -3.36 -3.95 15.18
N TRP A 100 -3.59 -4.83 14.22
CA TRP A 100 -4.50 -4.52 13.13
C TRP A 100 -5.93 -4.45 13.65
N GLU A 101 -6.58 -3.32 13.42
CA GLU A 101 -7.99 -3.15 13.72
C GLU A 101 -8.82 -4.17 12.92
N LYS A 102 -9.83 -4.76 13.58
CA LYS A 102 -10.73 -5.73 12.95
C LYS A 102 -11.76 -5.03 12.07
N VAL A 103 -11.37 -4.73 10.86
CA VAL A 103 -12.20 -4.13 9.81
C VAL A 103 -12.21 -5.03 8.57
N ALA A 104 -13.01 -4.69 7.57
CA ALA A 104 -12.97 -5.40 6.30
C ALA A 104 -11.55 -5.37 5.70
N PRO A 105 -11.01 -6.51 5.26
CA PRO A 105 -9.67 -6.58 4.70
C PRO A 105 -9.48 -5.64 3.51
N LYS A 106 -8.31 -5.04 3.43
CA LYS A 106 -7.92 -4.12 2.35
C LYS A 106 -6.63 -4.59 1.71
N TRP A 107 -6.44 -4.32 0.44
CA TRP A 107 -5.17 -4.53 -0.20
C TRP A 107 -4.11 -3.59 0.35
N VAL A 108 -2.95 -4.11 0.68
CA VAL A 108 -1.74 -3.31 0.95
C VAL A 108 -0.70 -3.68 -0.10
N ILE A 109 -0.21 -2.68 -0.81
CA ILE A 109 0.66 -2.86 -1.97
C ILE A 109 1.99 -2.14 -1.73
N GLY A 110 3.08 -2.89 -1.86
CA GLY A 110 4.43 -2.35 -1.71
C GLY A 110 5.48 -3.44 -1.70
N PHE A 111 6.74 -3.05 -1.62
CA PHE A 111 7.88 -3.95 -1.57
C PHE A 111 9.03 -3.33 -0.75
N SER A 112 10.19 -3.98 -0.71
CA SER A 112 11.36 -3.52 0.05
C SER A 112 11.05 -3.46 1.55
N ASP A 113 11.30 -2.36 2.22
CA ASP A 113 11.03 -2.16 3.65
C ASP A 113 9.56 -2.42 4.03
N VAL A 114 8.62 -2.16 3.12
CA VAL A 114 7.19 -2.42 3.32
C VAL A 114 6.88 -3.91 3.56
N THR A 115 7.76 -4.81 3.17
CA THR A 115 7.59 -6.27 3.34
C THR A 115 7.26 -6.66 4.79
N GLY A 116 7.80 -5.94 5.78
CA GLY A 116 7.47 -6.16 7.19
C GLY A 116 5.96 -5.99 7.47
N ILE A 117 5.35 -4.95 6.90
CA ILE A 117 3.90 -4.69 7.02
C ILE A 117 3.11 -5.81 6.33
N LEU A 118 3.52 -6.22 5.12
CA LEU A 118 2.85 -7.30 4.39
C LEU A 118 2.89 -8.62 5.18
N TRP A 119 4.01 -8.93 5.81
CA TRP A 119 4.12 -10.12 6.66
C TRP A 119 3.29 -10.03 7.92
N SER A 120 3.16 -8.84 8.50
CA SER A 120 2.28 -8.65 9.68
C SER A 120 0.81 -8.92 9.34
N LEU A 121 0.36 -8.58 8.13
CA LEU A 121 -0.97 -8.94 7.61
C LEU A 121 -1.08 -10.44 7.37
N ALA A 122 -0.07 -11.05 6.75
CA ALA A 122 -0.04 -12.49 6.53
C ALA A 122 -0.17 -13.29 7.84
N ARG A 123 0.42 -12.81 8.94
CA ARG A 123 0.29 -13.43 10.27
C ARG A 123 -1.15 -13.49 10.80
N ILE A 124 -1.99 -12.56 10.38
CA ILE A 124 -3.43 -12.55 10.74
C ILE A 124 -4.31 -13.10 9.60
N GLY A 125 -3.70 -13.74 8.59
CA GLY A 125 -4.40 -14.41 7.50
C GLY A 125 -4.96 -13.47 6.42
N ILE A 126 -4.49 -12.24 6.29
CA ILE A 126 -4.91 -11.30 5.25
C ILE A 126 -3.89 -11.27 4.13
N SER A 127 -4.35 -11.46 2.89
CA SER A 127 -3.53 -11.35 1.70
C SER A 127 -3.17 -9.90 1.38
N SER A 128 -1.95 -9.71 0.91
CA SER A 128 -1.41 -8.42 0.47
C SER A 128 -0.63 -8.60 -0.84
N VAL A 129 -0.15 -7.52 -1.44
CA VAL A 129 0.58 -7.58 -2.71
C VAL A 129 2.01 -7.09 -2.54
N HIS A 130 2.97 -8.00 -2.67
CA HIS A 130 4.36 -7.64 -2.85
C HIS A 130 4.54 -7.16 -4.30
N GLY A 131 4.49 -5.86 -4.49
CA GLY A 131 4.48 -5.22 -5.80
C GLY A 131 5.02 -3.80 -5.74
N PRO A 132 5.06 -3.07 -6.85
CA PRO A 132 5.67 -1.74 -6.92
C PRO A 132 5.00 -0.75 -5.97
N VAL A 133 5.82 0.08 -5.32
CA VAL A 133 5.36 1.28 -4.62
C VAL A 133 5.05 2.39 -5.62
N LEU A 134 4.34 3.44 -5.21
CA LEU A 134 3.94 4.51 -6.13
C LEU A 134 5.11 5.15 -6.88
N THR A 135 6.23 5.41 -6.19
CA THR A 135 7.40 6.03 -6.81
C THR A 135 8.14 5.15 -7.82
N THR A 136 7.83 3.85 -7.89
CA THR A 136 8.45 2.93 -8.86
C THR A 136 7.48 2.41 -9.92
N LEU A 137 6.17 2.53 -9.68
CA LEU A 137 5.14 1.95 -10.54
C LEU A 137 5.26 2.40 -12.00
N ALA A 138 5.49 3.69 -12.25
CA ALA A 138 5.60 4.19 -13.62
C ALA A 138 6.87 3.74 -14.35
N SER A 139 7.88 3.27 -13.61
CA SER A 139 9.12 2.73 -14.17
C SER A 139 9.04 1.23 -14.44
N GLU A 140 7.99 0.56 -13.99
CA GLU A 140 7.77 -0.84 -14.27
C GLU A 140 7.45 -1.06 -15.75
N PRO A 141 7.92 -2.14 -16.36
CA PRO A 141 7.56 -2.47 -17.73
C PRO A 141 6.05 -2.71 -17.85
N PRO A 142 5.45 -2.49 -19.03
CA PRO A 142 4.00 -2.60 -19.22
C PRO A 142 3.40 -3.94 -18.79
N TRP A 143 4.12 -5.04 -18.94
CA TRP A 143 3.65 -6.35 -18.50
C TRP A 143 3.54 -6.46 -16.97
N SER A 144 4.48 -5.84 -16.24
CA SER A 144 4.47 -5.82 -14.78
C SER A 144 3.30 -5.00 -14.24
N GLN A 145 3.05 -3.83 -14.84
CA GLN A 145 1.90 -2.99 -14.49
C GLN A 145 0.58 -3.72 -14.77
N ARG A 146 0.42 -4.35 -15.95
CA ARG A 146 -0.77 -5.16 -16.27
C ARG A 146 -0.99 -6.26 -15.24
N ARG A 147 0.07 -7.00 -14.90
CA ARG A 147 0.02 -8.10 -13.94
C ARG A 147 -0.46 -7.66 -12.56
N LEU A 148 -0.02 -6.48 -12.10
CA LEU A 148 -0.50 -5.88 -10.84
C LEU A 148 -2.02 -5.68 -10.87
N PHE A 149 -2.53 -5.03 -11.90
CA PHE A 149 -3.95 -4.72 -11.99
C PHE A 149 -4.81 -5.93 -12.33
N ASP A 150 -4.36 -6.86 -13.15
CA ASP A 150 -5.07 -8.11 -13.40
C ASP A 150 -5.26 -8.92 -12.11
N TRP A 151 -4.24 -8.92 -11.22
CA TRP A 151 -4.39 -9.53 -9.91
C TRP A 151 -5.40 -8.76 -9.04
N LEU A 152 -5.22 -7.46 -8.88
CA LEU A 152 -6.05 -6.66 -7.98
C LEU A 152 -7.52 -6.57 -8.41
N GLU A 153 -7.77 -6.56 -9.71
CA GLU A 153 -9.10 -6.37 -10.28
C GLU A 153 -9.83 -7.68 -10.61
N LYS A 154 -9.10 -8.72 -10.96
CA LYS A 154 -9.67 -9.98 -11.48
C LYS A 154 -9.24 -11.22 -10.72
N GLY A 155 -8.21 -11.13 -9.86
CA GLY A 155 -7.62 -12.30 -9.21
C GLY A 155 -6.94 -13.26 -10.18
N GLN A 156 -6.48 -12.76 -11.32
CA GLN A 156 -5.87 -13.57 -12.38
C GLN A 156 -4.44 -13.14 -12.64
N LEU A 157 -3.59 -14.12 -12.88
CA LEU A 157 -2.20 -13.91 -13.26
C LEU A 157 -1.90 -14.78 -14.49
N GLU A 158 -1.64 -14.11 -15.61
CA GLU A 158 -1.10 -14.82 -16.78
C GLU A 158 0.28 -15.40 -16.44
N PRO A 159 0.62 -16.60 -16.94
CA PRO A 159 1.97 -17.12 -16.85
C PRO A 159 3.00 -16.16 -17.46
N ILE A 160 4.20 -16.11 -16.88
CA ILE A 160 5.33 -15.33 -17.40
C ILE A 160 6.10 -16.22 -18.40
#